data_3c7761ea1b452b2bee871a13f8a41c26
#
_entry.id   3c7761ea1b452b2bee871a13f8a41c26
#
_cell.length_a   1.000
_cell.length_b   1.000
_cell.length_c   1.000
_cell.angle_alpha   90.00
_cell.angle_beta   90.00
_cell.angle_gamma   90.00
#
_symmetry.space_group_name_H-M   'P 1'
#
loop_
_entity.id
_entity.type
_entity.pdbx_description
1 polymer ?
#
loop_
_entity_poly.entity_id
_entity_poly.type
_entity_poly.pdbx_seq_one_letter_code
_entity_poly.pdbx_strand_id
1 'polypeptide(L)'
;MTLGELIASFREDAHDQEVPPLWSDETLARFFTEAESEAAIRGRLLHESALPAMCHITTMPGTTDYRLDPRLYEITHISWGLTGVPTDRRALNLVSVEDLDRGYCDWRTRTGRPEFAIQTERRIRLAGVQTQPGTLYIEGYRTPLRPLEDADDEPEIHPASHRFLVYWALHRAFSKVDAEAFDPTRAALALEAFERYFGLRPDADLRRTTRHDMPHHNLAVWP
;
A
#
# COMPACT_ATOMS: atom_id res chain seq x y z
N MET A 1 -12.96 11.29 12.88
CA MET A 1 -13.51 12.43 12.11
C MET A 1 -14.17 11.87 10.88
N THR A 2 -15.37 12.37 10.58
CA THR A 2 -16.04 12.06 9.31
C THR A 2 -15.48 12.88 8.15
N LEU A 3 -15.82 12.53 6.91
CA LEU A 3 -15.46 13.33 5.72
C LEU A 3 -15.97 14.77 5.84
N GLY A 4 -17.21 14.95 6.33
CA GLY A 4 -17.77 16.29 6.55
C GLY A 4 -16.96 17.13 7.53
N GLU A 5 -16.48 16.54 8.62
CA GLU A 5 -15.61 17.22 9.59
C GLU A 5 -14.22 17.53 9.00
N LEU A 6 -13.69 16.65 8.15
CA LEU A 6 -12.43 16.88 7.43
C LEU A 6 -12.56 18.02 6.43
N ILE A 7 -13.66 18.07 5.66
CA ILE A 7 -13.99 19.16 4.74
C ILE A 7 -14.11 20.49 5.51
N ALA A 8 -14.82 20.51 6.63
CA ALA A 8 -14.93 21.71 7.45
C ALA A 8 -13.55 22.21 7.94
N SER A 9 -12.71 21.28 8.42
CA SER A 9 -11.34 21.60 8.84
C SER A 9 -10.47 22.13 7.69
N PHE A 10 -10.61 21.56 6.49
CA PHE A 10 -9.92 22.05 5.30
C PHE A 10 -10.34 23.50 4.97
N ARG A 11 -11.67 23.76 4.96
CA ARG A 11 -12.20 25.10 4.65
C ARG A 11 -11.72 26.17 5.62
N GLU A 12 -11.59 25.81 6.90
CA GLU A 12 -11.02 26.70 7.92
C GLU A 12 -9.54 26.99 7.63
N ASP A 13 -8.71 25.98 7.41
CA ASP A 13 -7.28 26.11 7.16
C ASP A 13 -6.97 26.79 5.80
N ALA A 14 -7.82 26.54 4.78
CA ALA A 14 -7.69 27.15 3.45
C ALA A 14 -8.23 28.58 3.37
N HIS A 15 -9.02 29.02 4.36
CA HIS A 15 -9.83 30.26 4.34
C HIS A 15 -10.88 30.26 3.22
N ASP A 16 -11.49 29.09 2.93
CA ASP A 16 -12.49 28.85 1.89
C ASP A 16 -13.91 28.80 2.51
N GLN A 17 -14.30 29.86 3.22
CA GLN A 17 -15.60 29.94 3.91
C GLN A 17 -16.66 30.75 3.16
N GLU A 18 -16.30 31.37 2.03
CA GLU A 18 -17.22 32.15 1.21
C GLU A 18 -18.19 31.21 0.42
N VAL A 19 -19.34 31.76 0.04
CA VAL A 19 -20.35 31.01 -0.72
C VAL A 19 -20.53 31.68 -2.09
N PRO A 20 -20.32 30.96 -3.22
CA PRO A 20 -19.92 29.55 -3.32
C PRO A 20 -18.45 29.33 -2.95
N PRO A 21 -18.10 28.17 -2.34
CA PRO A 21 -16.72 27.87 -1.99
C PRO A 21 -15.88 27.62 -3.26
N LEU A 22 -14.58 27.85 -3.15
CA LEU A 22 -13.65 27.67 -4.28
C LEU A 22 -13.50 26.19 -4.68
N TRP A 23 -13.49 25.30 -3.70
CA TRP A 23 -13.44 23.86 -3.95
C TRP A 23 -14.77 23.20 -3.60
N SER A 24 -15.35 22.44 -4.54
CA SER A 24 -16.57 21.65 -4.29
C SER A 24 -16.28 20.50 -3.30
N ASP A 25 -17.32 20.10 -2.54
CA ASP A 25 -17.20 18.97 -1.61
C ASP A 25 -16.79 17.69 -2.32
N GLU A 26 -17.25 17.45 -3.53
CA GLU A 26 -16.84 16.30 -4.37
C GLU A 26 -15.34 16.34 -4.70
N THR A 27 -14.77 17.53 -4.96
CA THR A 27 -13.34 17.68 -5.20
C THR A 27 -12.55 17.40 -3.93
N LEU A 28 -13.02 17.89 -2.78
CA LEU A 28 -12.38 17.65 -1.49
C LEU A 28 -12.49 16.18 -1.07
N ALA A 29 -13.63 15.50 -1.31
CA ALA A 29 -13.78 14.08 -1.05
C ALA A 29 -12.73 13.24 -1.81
N ARG A 30 -12.46 13.58 -3.08
CA ARG A 30 -11.38 12.95 -3.86
C ARG A 30 -9.99 13.22 -3.26
N PHE A 31 -9.73 14.43 -2.78
CA PHE A 31 -8.46 14.74 -2.14
C PHE A 31 -8.29 13.99 -0.82
N PHE A 32 -9.35 13.81 -0.03
CA PHE A 32 -9.30 13.04 1.20
C PHE A 32 -9.17 11.53 0.96
N THR A 33 -9.83 10.99 -0.05
CA THR A 33 -9.63 9.59 -0.49
C THR A 33 -8.16 9.34 -0.91
N GLU A 34 -7.58 10.28 -1.66
CA GLU A 34 -6.16 10.24 -2.04
C GLU A 34 -5.25 10.38 -0.81
N ALA A 35 -5.59 11.30 0.11
CA ALA A 35 -4.85 11.52 1.35
C ALA A 35 -4.78 10.25 2.21
N GLU A 36 -5.90 9.56 2.38
CA GLU A 36 -5.97 8.33 3.15
C GLU A 36 -5.13 7.22 2.50
N SER A 37 -5.22 7.08 1.17
CA SER A 37 -4.42 6.10 0.43
C SER A 37 -2.92 6.38 0.56
N GLU A 38 -2.49 7.63 0.43
CA GLU A 38 -1.09 8.03 0.61
C GLU A 38 -0.61 7.82 2.06
N ALA A 39 -1.45 8.17 3.05
CA ALA A 39 -1.16 7.94 4.46
C ALA A 39 -1.00 6.44 4.76
N ALA A 40 -1.91 5.60 4.24
CA ALA A 40 -1.87 4.16 4.43
C ALA A 40 -0.59 3.54 3.84
N ILE A 41 -0.15 4.00 2.65
CA ILE A 41 1.06 3.51 2.00
C ILE A 41 2.33 3.96 2.74
N ARG A 42 2.43 5.25 3.08
CA ARG A 42 3.63 5.83 3.70
C ARG A 42 3.83 5.32 5.13
N GLY A 43 2.75 5.34 5.92
CA GLY A 43 2.76 4.93 7.33
C GLY A 43 2.58 3.42 7.55
N ARG A 44 2.29 2.61 6.51
CA ARG A 44 1.93 1.19 6.64
C ARG A 44 0.82 0.98 7.67
N LEU A 45 -0.28 1.76 7.54
CA LEU A 45 -1.27 1.87 8.59
C LEU A 45 -2.32 0.76 8.58
N LEU A 46 -2.64 0.20 7.41
CA LEU A 46 -3.71 -0.78 7.22
C LEU A 46 -3.12 -2.17 6.93
N HIS A 47 -2.89 -2.94 8.00
CA HIS A 47 -2.46 -4.33 7.88
C HIS A 47 -3.68 -5.24 7.75
N GLU A 48 -3.63 -6.18 6.79
CA GLU A 48 -4.72 -7.11 6.50
C GLU A 48 -4.23 -8.54 6.58
N SER A 49 -4.97 -9.39 7.29
CA SER A 49 -4.72 -10.82 7.42
C SER A 49 -6.01 -11.64 7.51
N ALA A 50 -7.14 -10.96 7.68
CA ALA A 50 -8.42 -11.58 8.02
C ALA A 50 -9.38 -11.71 6.84
N LEU A 51 -9.27 -10.85 5.81
CA LEU A 51 -10.22 -10.81 4.69
C LEU A 51 -9.91 -11.93 3.68
N PRO A 52 -10.67 -13.06 3.64
CA PRO A 52 -10.31 -14.21 2.79
C PRO A 52 -10.28 -13.84 1.30
N ALA A 53 -11.16 -12.95 0.83
CA ALA A 53 -11.21 -12.50 -0.56
C ALA A 53 -9.91 -11.84 -1.04
N MET A 54 -9.13 -11.25 -0.12
CA MET A 54 -7.85 -10.60 -0.40
C MET A 54 -6.66 -11.47 0.00
N CYS A 55 -6.78 -12.16 1.14
CA CYS A 55 -5.67 -12.85 1.80
C CYS A 55 -5.54 -14.33 1.42
N HIS A 56 -6.55 -14.95 0.78
CA HIS A 56 -6.51 -16.35 0.40
C HIS A 56 -6.57 -16.51 -1.12
N ILE A 57 -5.56 -17.18 -1.69
CA ILE A 57 -5.52 -17.51 -3.12
C ILE A 57 -5.45 -19.01 -3.30
N THR A 58 -6.46 -19.58 -3.94
CA THR A 58 -6.43 -21.00 -4.33
C THR A 58 -5.40 -21.22 -5.42
N THR A 59 -4.50 -22.18 -5.20
CA THR A 59 -3.46 -22.53 -6.15
C THR A 59 -3.75 -23.86 -6.83
N MET A 60 -3.40 -23.95 -8.12
CA MET A 60 -3.65 -25.10 -8.96
C MET A 60 -2.34 -25.75 -9.41
N PRO A 61 -2.28 -27.08 -9.55
CA PRO A 61 -1.13 -27.79 -10.10
C PRO A 61 -0.72 -27.20 -11.46
N GLY A 62 0.57 -27.04 -11.69
CA GLY A 62 1.11 -26.53 -12.94
C GLY A 62 1.07 -25.00 -13.09
N THR A 63 0.38 -24.28 -12.22
CA THR A 63 0.27 -22.82 -12.26
C THR A 63 1.21 -22.19 -11.24
N THR A 64 2.04 -21.24 -11.67
CA THR A 64 3.02 -20.58 -10.80
C THR A 64 2.67 -19.14 -10.48
N ASP A 65 1.89 -18.48 -11.33
CA ASP A 65 1.60 -17.04 -11.24
C ASP A 65 0.14 -16.79 -10.84
N TYR A 66 -0.06 -16.04 -9.76
CA TYR A 66 -1.38 -15.72 -9.22
C TYR A 66 -1.56 -14.22 -9.10
N ARG A 67 -2.79 -13.74 -9.30
CA ARG A 67 -3.12 -12.32 -9.18
C ARG A 67 -3.36 -11.95 -7.71
N LEU A 68 -2.75 -10.84 -7.29
CA LEU A 68 -3.02 -10.22 -5.99
C LEU A 68 -4.21 -9.27 -6.09
N ASP A 69 -4.90 -9.04 -4.98
CA ASP A 69 -5.84 -7.93 -4.86
C ASP A 69 -5.09 -6.61 -5.10
N PRO A 70 -5.59 -5.71 -5.95
CA PRO A 70 -4.88 -4.47 -6.30
C PRO A 70 -4.67 -3.52 -5.12
N ARG A 71 -5.44 -3.69 -4.04
CA ARG A 71 -5.30 -2.90 -2.82
C ARG A 71 -4.17 -3.39 -1.92
N LEU A 72 -3.78 -4.66 -2.04
CA LEU A 72 -2.65 -5.24 -1.29
C LEU A 72 -1.34 -4.87 -2.00
N TYR A 73 -0.60 -3.92 -1.43
CA TYR A 73 0.61 -3.40 -2.07
C TYR A 73 1.91 -3.97 -1.51
N GLU A 74 1.91 -4.49 -0.28
CA GLU A 74 3.10 -5.06 0.36
C GLU A 74 2.73 -6.29 1.17
N ILE A 75 3.36 -7.43 0.86
CA ILE A 75 3.17 -8.68 1.60
C ILE A 75 4.22 -8.74 2.72
N THR A 76 3.77 -8.89 3.96
CA THR A 76 4.63 -9.05 5.14
C THR A 76 4.88 -10.51 5.48
N HIS A 77 3.86 -11.35 5.30
CA HIS A 77 3.96 -12.78 5.51
C HIS A 77 3.16 -13.55 4.44
N ILE A 78 3.71 -14.66 4.01
CA ILE A 78 3.05 -15.57 3.09
C ILE A 78 3.31 -17.03 3.48
N SER A 79 2.29 -17.85 3.38
CA SER A 79 2.41 -19.27 3.61
C SER A 79 1.54 -20.05 2.62
N TRP A 80 1.92 -21.29 2.38
CA TRP A 80 1.18 -22.20 1.52
C TRP A 80 0.87 -23.50 2.24
N GLY A 81 -0.31 -24.06 2.00
CA GLY A 81 -0.73 -25.35 2.53
C GLY A 81 -1.61 -26.10 1.55
N LEU A 82 -1.68 -27.41 1.67
CA LEU A 82 -2.58 -28.26 0.89
C LEU A 82 -4.05 -27.90 1.16
N THR A 83 -4.85 -27.87 0.12
CA THR A 83 -6.29 -27.64 0.25
C THR A 83 -6.94 -28.68 1.16
N GLY A 84 -7.68 -28.21 2.17
CA GLY A 84 -8.38 -29.09 3.11
C GLY A 84 -7.51 -29.67 4.24
N VAL A 85 -6.22 -29.30 4.34
CA VAL A 85 -5.31 -29.74 5.41
C VAL A 85 -4.74 -28.54 6.16
N PRO A 86 -5.47 -27.96 7.14
CA PRO A 86 -5.04 -26.73 7.82
C PRO A 86 -3.68 -26.84 8.53
N THR A 87 -3.32 -28.04 9.01
CA THR A 87 -2.06 -28.30 9.71
C THR A 87 -0.84 -28.36 8.78
N ASP A 88 -1.04 -28.41 7.46
CA ASP A 88 0.04 -28.50 6.47
C ASP A 88 0.55 -27.11 6.02
N ARG A 89 0.09 -26.04 6.64
CA ARG A 89 0.52 -24.66 6.31
C ARG A 89 1.97 -24.43 6.68
N ARG A 90 2.79 -23.96 5.71
CA ARG A 90 4.21 -23.59 5.90
C ARG A 90 4.50 -22.24 5.31
N ALA A 91 5.32 -21.45 6.01
CA ALA A 91 5.77 -20.17 5.52
C ALA A 91 6.60 -20.31 4.23
N LEU A 92 6.44 -19.36 3.32
CA LEU A 92 7.28 -19.18 2.14
C LEU A 92 8.20 -18.01 2.35
N ASN A 93 9.42 -18.11 1.82
CA ASN A 93 10.35 -16.99 1.81
C ASN A 93 10.05 -16.09 0.60
N LEU A 94 9.80 -14.81 0.88
CA LEU A 94 9.69 -13.80 -0.17
C LEU A 94 11.11 -13.41 -0.61
N VAL A 95 11.39 -13.54 -1.90
CA VAL A 95 12.72 -13.31 -2.48
C VAL A 95 12.63 -12.55 -3.80
N SER A 96 13.73 -11.98 -4.25
CA SER A 96 13.84 -11.41 -5.59
C SER A 96 14.11 -12.50 -6.65
N VAL A 97 13.88 -12.17 -7.92
CA VAL A 97 14.25 -13.06 -9.06
C VAL A 97 15.76 -13.25 -9.09
N GLU A 98 16.50 -12.18 -8.85
CA GLU A 98 17.95 -12.14 -8.86
C GLU A 98 18.58 -13.05 -7.80
N ASP A 99 17.97 -13.12 -6.61
CA ASP A 99 18.42 -14.02 -5.55
C ASP A 99 18.19 -15.48 -5.91
N LEU A 100 17.05 -15.80 -6.53
CA LEU A 100 16.77 -17.14 -7.01
C LEU A 100 17.67 -17.54 -8.17
N ASP A 101 17.92 -16.64 -9.12
CA ASP A 101 18.82 -16.91 -10.25
C ASP A 101 20.27 -17.12 -9.79
N ARG A 102 20.69 -16.50 -8.70
CA ARG A 102 22.02 -16.66 -8.12
C ARG A 102 22.16 -17.96 -7.30
N GLY A 103 21.10 -18.31 -6.56
CA GLY A 103 21.14 -19.41 -5.59
C GLY A 103 20.60 -20.75 -6.09
N TYR A 104 19.69 -20.73 -7.07
CA TYR A 104 18.91 -21.90 -7.48
C TYR A 104 18.69 -21.91 -9.01
N CYS A 105 19.57 -22.55 -9.76
CA CYS A 105 19.53 -22.55 -11.23
C CYS A 105 18.27 -23.19 -11.83
N ASP A 106 17.62 -24.10 -11.11
CA ASP A 106 16.45 -24.89 -11.54
C ASP A 106 15.11 -24.41 -10.98
N TRP A 107 15.08 -23.28 -10.25
CA TRP A 107 13.88 -22.86 -9.51
C TRP A 107 12.62 -22.67 -10.41
N ARG A 108 12.79 -22.44 -11.70
CA ARG A 108 11.65 -22.25 -12.63
C ARG A 108 10.97 -23.56 -13.03
N THR A 109 11.71 -24.67 -13.02
CA THR A 109 11.26 -25.99 -13.49
C THR A 109 11.12 -27.03 -12.38
N ARG A 110 11.69 -26.74 -11.21
CA ARG A 110 11.61 -27.61 -10.04
C ARG A 110 10.16 -27.89 -9.69
N THR A 111 9.80 -29.16 -9.51
CA THR A 111 8.47 -29.59 -9.14
C THR A 111 8.36 -29.90 -7.66
N GLY A 112 7.20 -29.68 -7.08
CA GLY A 112 6.92 -30.03 -5.70
C GLY A 112 6.27 -28.90 -4.90
N ARG A 113 6.49 -28.92 -3.59
CA ARG A 113 5.99 -27.90 -2.69
C ARG A 113 6.78 -26.58 -2.88
N PRO A 114 6.12 -25.43 -2.97
CA PRO A 114 6.82 -24.17 -3.05
C PRO A 114 7.51 -23.82 -1.71
N GLU A 115 8.70 -23.28 -1.79
CA GLU A 115 9.48 -22.79 -0.65
C GLU A 115 9.72 -21.28 -0.72
N PHE A 116 9.68 -20.72 -1.93
CA PHE A 116 9.91 -19.31 -2.21
C PHE A 116 8.76 -18.72 -3.01
N ALA A 117 8.55 -17.42 -2.83
CA ALA A 117 7.60 -16.64 -3.60
C ALA A 117 8.23 -15.30 -4.01
N ILE A 118 7.87 -14.82 -5.19
CA ILE A 118 8.30 -13.54 -5.75
C ILE A 118 7.06 -12.66 -5.84
N GLN A 119 7.04 -11.54 -5.14
CA GLN A 119 6.00 -10.55 -5.31
C GLN A 119 6.40 -9.58 -6.43
N THR A 120 5.51 -9.37 -7.36
CA THR A 120 5.54 -8.23 -8.29
C THR A 120 4.39 -7.28 -7.94
N GLU A 121 4.24 -6.19 -8.67
CA GLU A 121 3.25 -5.16 -8.34
C GLU A 121 1.82 -5.71 -8.16
N ARG A 122 1.39 -6.63 -9.01
CA ARG A 122 0.02 -7.19 -9.01
C ARG A 122 -0.03 -8.71 -9.02
N ARG A 123 1.09 -9.36 -8.82
CA ARG A 123 1.18 -10.82 -8.90
C ARG A 123 2.10 -11.37 -7.84
N ILE A 124 1.80 -12.60 -7.45
CA ILE A 124 2.69 -13.45 -6.70
C ILE A 124 3.05 -14.65 -7.57
N ARG A 125 4.35 -14.89 -7.74
CA ARG A 125 4.87 -16.06 -8.43
C ARG A 125 5.49 -17.00 -7.43
N LEU A 126 5.10 -18.26 -7.49
CA LEU A 126 5.73 -19.32 -6.70
C LEU A 126 6.97 -19.84 -7.44
N ALA A 127 8.05 -20.01 -6.72
CA ALA A 127 9.23 -20.66 -7.26
C ALA A 127 9.02 -22.18 -7.29
N GLY A 128 9.07 -22.73 -8.50
CA GLY A 128 8.74 -24.12 -8.76
C GLY A 128 7.27 -24.36 -9.14
N VAL A 129 7.03 -25.54 -9.67
CA VAL A 129 5.74 -25.97 -10.20
C VAL A 129 5.07 -26.90 -9.17
N GLN A 130 3.93 -26.50 -8.63
CA GLN A 130 3.20 -27.31 -7.67
C GLN A 130 2.58 -28.51 -8.37
N THR A 131 2.61 -29.65 -7.69
CA THR A 131 2.00 -30.89 -8.16
C THR A 131 0.63 -31.16 -7.54
N GLN A 132 0.26 -30.41 -6.50
CA GLN A 132 -1.00 -30.58 -5.77
C GLN A 132 -1.71 -29.21 -5.60
N PRO A 133 -3.05 -29.21 -5.51
CA PRO A 133 -3.80 -27.98 -5.23
C PRO A 133 -3.56 -27.54 -3.78
N GLY A 134 -3.48 -26.24 -3.59
CA GLY A 134 -3.23 -25.66 -2.27
C GLY A 134 -3.89 -24.30 -2.12
N THR A 135 -3.60 -23.66 -1.00
CA THR A 135 -4.02 -22.29 -0.71
C THR A 135 -2.82 -21.47 -0.25
N LEU A 136 -2.62 -20.32 -0.86
CA LEU A 136 -1.77 -19.27 -0.34
C LEU A 136 -2.54 -18.49 0.72
N TYR A 137 -1.91 -18.25 1.83
CA TYR A 137 -2.37 -17.38 2.90
C TYR A 137 -1.42 -16.20 2.97
N ILE A 138 -1.94 -15.00 2.81
CA ILE A 138 -1.17 -13.77 2.66
C ILE A 138 -1.56 -12.82 3.79
N GLU A 139 -0.56 -12.17 4.36
CA GLU A 139 -0.71 -11.07 5.28
C GLU A 139 0.09 -9.89 4.75
N GLY A 140 -0.46 -8.69 4.83
CA GLY A 140 0.24 -7.55 4.26
C GLY A 140 -0.46 -6.22 4.45
N TYR A 141 0.16 -5.17 3.92
CA TYR A 141 -0.40 -3.83 3.97
C TYR A 141 -1.23 -3.53 2.74
N ARG A 142 -2.37 -2.85 2.95
CA ARG A 142 -3.33 -2.47 1.91
C ARG A 142 -3.66 -0.99 1.93
N THR A 143 -4.21 -0.53 0.82
CA THR A 143 -4.93 0.75 0.74
C THR A 143 -6.36 0.60 1.29
N PRO A 144 -7.09 1.69 1.54
CA PRO A 144 -8.48 1.65 1.98
C PRO A 144 -9.36 0.77 1.08
N LEU A 145 -10.38 0.14 1.66
CA LEU A 145 -11.29 -0.75 0.94
C LEU A 145 -12.25 0.00 0.01
N ARG A 146 -12.61 1.21 0.39
CA ARG A 146 -13.56 2.07 -0.36
C ARG A 146 -13.12 3.53 -0.32
N PRO A 147 -13.51 4.33 -1.31
CA PRO A 147 -13.31 5.77 -1.26
C PRO A 147 -14.20 6.42 -0.19
N LEU A 148 -13.86 7.65 0.18
CA LEU A 148 -14.71 8.52 0.99
C LEU A 148 -15.62 9.31 0.03
N GLU A 149 -16.93 9.10 0.13
CA GLU A 149 -17.94 9.69 -0.78
C GLU A 149 -18.98 10.49 -0.02
N ASP A 150 -19.53 9.92 1.05
CA ASP A 150 -20.57 10.53 1.86
C ASP A 150 -19.99 11.32 3.05
N ALA A 151 -20.67 12.38 3.44
CA ALA A 151 -20.22 13.25 4.55
C ALA A 151 -20.04 12.50 5.89
N ASP A 152 -20.77 11.42 6.09
CA ASP A 152 -20.70 10.57 7.29
C ASP A 152 -19.64 9.46 7.17
N ASP A 153 -18.99 9.29 6.00
CA ASP A 153 -17.90 8.32 5.86
C ASP A 153 -16.72 8.68 6.76
N GLU A 154 -16.13 7.65 7.35
CA GLU A 154 -14.92 7.81 8.16
C GLU A 154 -13.73 7.10 7.50
N PRO A 155 -12.52 7.71 7.51
CA PRO A 155 -11.30 7.03 7.09
C PRO A 155 -11.06 5.75 7.89
N GLU A 156 -10.59 4.70 7.23
CA GLU A 156 -10.27 3.42 7.88
C GLU A 156 -9.03 3.48 8.79
N ILE A 157 -8.14 4.46 8.57
CA ILE A 157 -6.97 4.66 9.42
C ILE A 157 -7.39 5.08 10.84
N HIS A 158 -6.47 4.95 11.80
CA HIS A 158 -6.77 5.27 13.19
C HIS A 158 -7.25 6.72 13.38
N PRO A 159 -8.33 6.99 14.14
CA PRO A 159 -8.92 8.32 14.30
C PRO A 159 -7.96 9.43 14.73
N ALA A 160 -6.90 9.10 15.48
CA ALA A 160 -5.86 10.07 15.88
C ALA A 160 -5.08 10.64 14.66
N SER A 161 -5.12 9.97 13.51
CA SER A 161 -4.43 10.37 12.29
C SER A 161 -5.30 11.18 11.32
N HIS A 162 -6.63 11.21 11.54
CA HIS A 162 -7.57 11.83 10.58
C HIS A 162 -7.27 13.30 10.31
N ARG A 163 -6.97 14.09 11.36
CA ARG A 163 -6.68 15.53 11.21
C ARG A 163 -5.50 15.82 10.27
N PHE A 164 -4.52 14.92 10.21
CA PHE A 164 -3.33 15.09 9.39
C PHE A 164 -3.59 14.86 7.89
N LEU A 165 -4.73 14.24 7.51
CA LEU A 165 -5.16 14.10 6.11
C LEU A 165 -5.44 15.46 5.46
N VAL A 166 -5.82 16.47 6.25
CA VAL A 166 -6.07 17.83 5.77
C VAL A 166 -4.84 18.42 5.09
N TYR A 167 -3.64 18.10 5.55
CA TYR A 167 -2.41 18.60 4.93
C TYR A 167 -2.23 18.12 3.48
N TRP A 168 -2.59 16.86 3.19
CA TRP A 168 -2.57 16.39 1.81
C TRP A 168 -3.61 17.11 0.94
N ALA A 169 -4.82 17.29 1.45
CA ALA A 169 -5.85 18.02 0.75
C ALA A 169 -5.44 19.48 0.44
N LEU A 170 -4.82 20.17 1.40
CA LEU A 170 -4.24 21.50 1.20
C LEU A 170 -3.11 21.49 0.15
N HIS A 171 -2.20 20.52 0.23
CA HIS A 171 -1.16 20.35 -0.79
C HIS A 171 -1.77 20.24 -2.19
N ARG A 172 -2.78 19.37 -2.37
CA ARG A 172 -3.46 19.16 -3.66
C ARG A 172 -4.19 20.41 -4.15
N ALA A 173 -4.86 21.10 -3.24
CA ALA A 173 -5.64 22.29 -3.54
C ALA A 173 -4.75 23.45 -4.07
N PHE A 174 -3.61 23.69 -3.42
CA PHE A 174 -2.71 24.77 -3.78
C PHE A 174 -1.65 24.42 -4.85
N SER A 175 -1.50 23.14 -5.21
CA SER A 175 -0.53 22.71 -6.23
C SER A 175 -1.05 22.83 -7.66
N LYS A 176 -2.35 23.12 -7.88
CA LYS A 176 -2.93 23.13 -9.22
C LYS A 176 -2.51 24.40 -9.95
N VAL A 177 -1.62 24.26 -10.93
CA VAL A 177 -1.17 25.34 -11.80
C VAL A 177 -2.37 25.90 -12.60
N ASP A 178 -2.37 27.21 -12.84
CA ASP A 178 -3.43 27.95 -13.55
C ASP A 178 -4.79 27.99 -12.82
N ALA A 179 -4.83 27.58 -11.54
CA ALA A 179 -5.99 27.84 -10.69
C ALA A 179 -5.86 29.17 -9.95
N GLU A 180 -6.98 29.81 -9.65
CA GLU A 180 -7.03 31.06 -8.89
C GLU A 180 -6.33 30.96 -7.53
N ALA A 181 -6.36 29.76 -6.91
CA ALA A 181 -5.74 29.48 -5.61
C ALA A 181 -4.31 28.92 -5.71
N PHE A 182 -3.64 29.01 -6.84
CA PHE A 182 -2.27 28.47 -6.96
C PHE A 182 -1.30 29.17 -6.01
N ASP A 183 -0.79 28.41 -5.03
CA ASP A 183 0.23 28.86 -4.09
C ASP A 183 1.24 27.73 -3.81
N PRO A 184 2.37 27.72 -4.53
CA PRO A 184 3.38 26.67 -4.39
C PRO A 184 4.04 26.63 -3.00
N THR A 185 4.08 27.77 -2.30
CA THR A 185 4.66 27.85 -0.96
C THR A 185 3.76 27.16 0.06
N ARG A 186 2.47 27.48 0.04
CA ARG A 186 1.48 26.77 0.90
C ARG A 186 1.41 25.28 0.57
N ALA A 187 1.44 24.93 -0.71
CA ALA A 187 1.45 23.55 -1.16
C ALA A 187 2.66 22.76 -0.63
N ALA A 188 3.86 23.36 -0.67
CA ALA A 188 5.08 22.74 -0.17
C ALA A 188 5.06 22.57 1.36
N LEU A 189 4.65 23.59 2.10
CA LEU A 189 4.53 23.51 3.57
C LEU A 189 3.52 22.45 4.01
N ALA A 190 2.39 22.35 3.31
CA ALA A 190 1.40 21.34 3.60
C ALA A 190 1.93 19.92 3.32
N LEU A 191 2.63 19.72 2.20
CA LEU A 191 3.28 18.44 1.90
C LEU A 191 4.32 18.07 2.97
N GLU A 192 5.16 18.99 3.38
CA GLU A 192 6.16 18.79 4.44
C GLU A 192 5.49 18.37 5.77
N ALA A 193 4.36 19.02 6.13
CA ALA A 193 3.62 18.66 7.34
C ALA A 193 3.03 17.24 7.26
N PHE A 194 2.51 16.85 6.09
CA PHE A 194 2.01 15.50 5.84
C PHE A 194 3.14 14.46 5.93
N GLU A 195 4.27 14.72 5.29
CA GLU A 195 5.45 13.85 5.30
C GLU A 195 6.09 13.71 6.68
N ARG A 196 6.08 14.77 7.46
CA ARG A 196 6.57 14.74 8.85
C ARG A 196 5.78 13.77 9.71
N TYR A 197 4.49 13.61 9.46
CA TYR A 197 3.63 12.74 10.24
C TYR A 197 3.57 11.31 9.69
N PHE A 198 3.35 11.14 8.38
CA PHE A 198 3.17 9.83 7.75
C PHE A 198 4.44 9.24 7.14
N GLY A 199 5.50 10.01 7.04
CA GLY A 199 6.74 9.60 6.40
C GLY A 199 6.82 9.94 4.91
N LEU A 200 8.00 9.74 4.34
CA LEU A 200 8.24 9.87 2.91
C LEU A 200 7.61 8.71 2.15
N ARG A 201 7.23 8.97 0.90
CA ARG A 201 6.74 7.89 0.04
C ARG A 201 7.87 6.90 -0.23
N PRO A 202 7.64 5.59 -0.01
CA PRO A 202 8.65 4.58 -0.27
C PRO A 202 9.08 4.56 -1.73
N ASP A 203 10.39 4.45 -1.97
CA ASP A 203 10.95 4.38 -3.31
C ASP A 203 10.57 3.04 -3.98
N ALA A 204 9.95 3.14 -5.16
CA ALA A 204 9.51 1.98 -5.93
C ALA A 204 10.67 1.10 -6.40
N ASP A 205 11.83 1.70 -6.71
CA ASP A 205 13.01 0.95 -7.18
C ASP A 205 13.69 0.22 -6.02
N LEU A 206 13.79 0.87 -4.87
CA LEU A 206 14.33 0.25 -3.66
C LEU A 206 13.46 -0.93 -3.20
N ARG A 207 12.14 -0.77 -3.24
CA ARG A 207 11.20 -1.87 -2.93
C ARG A 207 11.32 -3.05 -3.88
N ARG A 208 11.58 -2.78 -5.16
CA ARG A 208 11.68 -3.80 -6.19
C ARG A 208 12.93 -4.64 -6.04
N THR A 209 14.06 -4.02 -5.68
CA THR A 209 15.37 -4.66 -5.61
C THR A 209 15.70 -5.27 -4.25
N THR A 210 15.35 -4.60 -3.16
CA THR A 210 15.78 -5.01 -1.82
C THR A 210 14.66 -5.48 -0.92
N ARG A 211 13.39 -5.19 -1.24
CA ARG A 211 12.21 -5.35 -0.37
C ARG A 211 12.35 -4.66 1.00
N HIS A 212 13.33 -3.81 1.14
CA HIS A 212 13.56 -3.02 2.33
C HIS A 212 13.47 -1.54 1.99
N ASP A 213 12.65 -0.79 2.74
CA ASP A 213 12.59 0.68 2.65
C ASP A 213 13.77 1.34 3.40
N MET A 214 14.77 0.57 3.76
CA MET A 214 15.94 1.10 4.44
C MET A 214 16.96 1.58 3.41
N PRO A 215 17.44 2.82 3.51
CA PRO A 215 18.55 3.27 2.71
C PRO A 215 19.76 2.36 2.99
N HIS A 216 20.44 1.91 1.94
CA HIS A 216 21.69 1.17 2.08
C HIS A 216 22.72 2.08 2.76
N HIS A 217 23.01 1.81 4.02
CA HIS A 217 24.20 2.34 4.64
C HIS A 217 25.37 1.48 4.15
N ASN A 218 26.20 2.03 3.28
CA ASN A 218 27.50 1.46 3.03
C ASN A 218 28.27 1.46 4.36
N LEU A 219 28.39 0.30 4.97
CA LEU A 219 29.32 0.14 6.06
C LEU A 219 30.73 0.41 5.48
N ALA A 220 31.35 1.51 5.90
CA ALA A 220 32.73 1.77 5.55
C ALA A 220 33.55 0.58 6.08
N VAL A 221 34.10 -0.20 5.17
CA VAL A 221 35.11 -1.21 5.52
C VAL A 221 36.36 -0.43 5.87
N TRP A 222 36.67 -0.34 7.15
CA TRP A 222 37.96 0.18 7.60
C TRP A 222 39.03 -0.83 7.20
N PRO A 223 40.16 -0.35 6.62
CA PRO A 223 41.27 -1.22 6.25
C PRO A 223 41.95 -1.88 7.45
#